data_a0b617f67dade933e18c3dd94938ae91
#
_entry.id   a0b617f67dade933e18c3dd94938ae91
#
_cell.length_a   1.000
_cell.length_b   1.000
_cell.length_c   1.000
_cell.angle_alpha   90.00
_cell.angle_beta   90.00
_cell.angle_gamma   90.00
#
_symmetry.space_group_name_H-M   'P 1'
#
loop_
_entity.id
_entity.type
_entity.pdbx_description
1 polymer ?
#
loop_
_entity_poly.entity_id
_entity_poly.type
_entity_poly.pdbx_seq_one_letter_code
_entity_poly.pdbx_strand_id
1 'polypeptide(L)'
;MDYVLPALAGFVAISSVLLSPKAQTEGSFFKGLSASGEQPGLLTLVFSQVTTWIFARSLLNAAILGFYYGIWGTLAYAFYYFSFMTGGRIVDCLRFEHGFHSVQSFLAARFGTWGTGCYNFVIGVRLISEVFANLLVIGILFGAAGSNTYTLTILAFAGVTLFYSMLGGLRASLRTDLFQMILFLGTLVMLVVLVINSNAVAFNDLWFKPFEMTQPGPVLMVVALLQIWSYPMHDPVMMDRGFLADRETTRRSFFHACWISFLCILTFGCMGVLAGANAISGESMNDALMRLLGEWPMLVFSGCLIISAMSTLDSTLSSSAKLVASDMGVLRISLRNGRMVMAVFMLLGLLLVFMGNKDLFSAVA
;
A
#
# COMPACT_ATOMS: atom_id res chain seq x y z
N MET A 1 10.56 -1.70 26.38
CA MET A 1 9.71 -1.72 25.18
C MET A 1 10.43 -1.37 23.88
N ASP A 2 11.56 -0.72 23.96
CA ASP A 2 12.35 -0.22 22.81
C ASP A 2 12.80 -1.29 21.80
N TYR A 3 12.76 -2.57 22.18
CA TYR A 3 13.20 -3.68 21.32
C TYR A 3 12.06 -4.41 20.60
N VAL A 4 10.80 -4.22 21.00
CA VAL A 4 9.66 -4.99 20.44
C VAL A 4 9.39 -4.63 19.00
N LEU A 5 9.31 -3.33 18.68
CA LEU A 5 9.09 -2.86 17.32
C LEU A 5 10.25 -3.20 16.38
N PRO A 6 11.53 -2.99 16.74
CA PRO A 6 12.67 -3.49 15.98
C PRO A 6 12.68 -5.01 15.78
N ALA A 7 12.29 -5.78 16.81
CA ALA A 7 12.22 -7.24 16.71
C ALA A 7 11.13 -7.71 15.74
N LEU A 8 9.93 -7.11 15.80
CA LEU A 8 8.86 -7.37 14.83
C LEU A 8 9.30 -7.01 13.41
N ALA A 9 9.88 -5.84 13.24
CA ALA A 9 10.40 -5.39 11.95
C ALA A 9 11.49 -6.32 11.39
N GLY A 10 12.43 -6.74 12.24
CA GLY A 10 13.45 -7.71 11.88
C GLY A 10 12.85 -9.08 11.52
N PHE A 11 11.85 -9.54 12.26
CA PHE A 11 11.12 -10.78 11.97
C PHE A 11 10.44 -10.72 10.59
N VAL A 12 9.73 -9.63 10.28
CA VAL A 12 9.08 -9.45 8.97
C VAL A 12 10.13 -9.42 7.85
N ALA A 13 11.22 -8.67 8.05
CA ALA A 13 12.29 -8.55 7.06
C ALA A 13 12.96 -9.90 6.77
N ILE A 14 13.38 -10.63 7.82
CA ILE A 14 14.03 -11.95 7.69
C ILE A 14 13.08 -12.96 7.04
N SER A 15 11.82 -13.01 7.49
CA SER A 15 10.81 -13.91 6.92
C SER A 15 10.56 -13.61 5.45
N SER A 16 10.50 -12.34 5.07
CA SER A 16 10.33 -11.92 3.66
C SER A 16 11.52 -12.38 2.79
N VAL A 17 12.74 -12.26 3.28
CA VAL A 17 13.94 -12.79 2.59
C VAL A 17 13.87 -14.31 2.42
N LEU A 18 13.53 -15.04 3.49
CA LEU A 18 13.46 -16.50 3.46
C LEU A 18 12.34 -17.04 2.56
N LEU A 19 11.21 -16.34 2.51
CA LEU A 19 10.05 -16.71 1.70
C LEU A 19 10.20 -16.31 0.23
N SER A 20 11.14 -15.44 -0.10
CA SER A 20 11.32 -14.93 -1.47
C SER A 20 12.00 -15.96 -2.38
N PRO A 21 11.29 -16.51 -3.38
CA PRO A 21 11.87 -17.44 -4.32
C PRO A 21 12.80 -16.72 -5.30
N LYS A 22 13.87 -17.35 -5.71
CA LYS A 22 14.72 -16.83 -6.79
C LYS A 22 14.01 -17.02 -8.14
N ALA A 23 13.83 -15.94 -8.87
CA ALA A 23 13.34 -16.02 -10.25
C ALA A 23 14.45 -16.52 -11.17
N GLN A 24 14.13 -17.53 -11.96
CA GLN A 24 15.04 -18.11 -12.98
C GLN A 24 14.60 -17.74 -14.41
N THR A 25 13.33 -17.34 -14.59
CA THR A 25 12.75 -17.00 -15.89
C THR A 25 12.13 -15.60 -15.85
N GLU A 26 12.01 -14.99 -17.02
CA GLU A 26 11.32 -13.72 -17.20
C GLU A 26 9.84 -13.80 -16.80
N GLY A 27 9.18 -14.92 -17.10
CA GLY A 27 7.81 -15.18 -16.70
C GLY A 27 7.62 -15.20 -15.18
N SER A 28 8.56 -15.80 -14.45
CA SER A 28 8.55 -15.77 -12.99
C SER A 28 8.80 -14.35 -12.45
N PHE A 29 9.74 -13.60 -13.02
CA PHE A 29 10.14 -12.28 -12.55
C PHE A 29 9.10 -11.19 -12.84
N PHE A 30 8.54 -11.15 -14.07
CA PHE A 30 7.63 -10.08 -14.52
C PHE A 30 6.15 -10.45 -14.48
N LYS A 31 5.80 -11.75 -14.52
CA LYS A 31 4.41 -12.23 -14.56
C LYS A 31 4.02 -13.06 -13.32
N GLY A 32 4.93 -13.20 -12.34
CA GLY A 32 4.64 -13.91 -11.09
C GLY A 32 4.36 -15.41 -11.25
N LEU A 33 4.73 -16.02 -12.39
CA LEU A 33 4.48 -17.45 -12.65
C LEU A 33 5.28 -18.32 -11.69
N SER A 34 4.71 -19.48 -11.32
CA SER A 34 5.40 -20.50 -10.53
C SER A 34 6.57 -21.12 -11.31
N ALA A 35 7.38 -21.97 -10.67
CA ALA A 35 8.44 -22.70 -11.37
C ALA A 35 7.89 -23.68 -12.43
N SER A 36 6.66 -24.17 -12.21
CA SER A 36 5.91 -25.00 -13.17
C SER A 36 5.21 -24.19 -14.27
N GLY A 37 5.29 -22.84 -14.24
CA GLY A 37 4.61 -21.98 -15.21
C GLY A 37 3.15 -21.66 -14.85
N GLU A 38 2.68 -22.07 -13.67
CA GLU A 38 1.30 -21.83 -13.24
C GLU A 38 1.06 -20.37 -12.81
N GLN A 39 -0.15 -19.91 -13.04
CA GLN A 39 -0.61 -18.57 -12.63
C GLN A 39 -0.88 -18.53 -11.11
N PRO A 40 -0.81 -17.34 -10.49
CA PRO A 40 -1.14 -17.18 -9.07
C PRO A 40 -2.62 -17.49 -8.80
N GLY A 41 -2.88 -18.23 -7.71
CA GLY A 41 -4.24 -18.58 -7.29
C GLY A 41 -4.99 -17.40 -6.65
N LEU A 42 -6.31 -17.60 -6.44
CA LEU A 42 -7.21 -16.58 -5.92
C LEU A 42 -6.72 -15.95 -4.61
N LEU A 43 -6.37 -16.76 -3.60
CA LEU A 43 -5.94 -16.25 -2.29
C LEU A 43 -4.67 -15.37 -2.39
N THR A 44 -3.71 -15.82 -3.21
CA THR A 44 -2.47 -15.06 -3.44
C THR A 44 -2.77 -13.71 -4.08
N LEU A 45 -3.67 -13.67 -5.09
CA LEU A 45 -4.05 -12.42 -5.74
C LEU A 45 -4.83 -11.50 -4.81
N VAL A 46 -5.81 -12.02 -4.06
CA VAL A 46 -6.57 -11.22 -3.09
C VAL A 46 -5.64 -10.57 -2.09
N PHE A 47 -4.77 -11.36 -1.46
CA PHE A 47 -3.88 -10.85 -0.42
C PHE A 47 -2.82 -9.90 -0.99
N SER A 48 -2.27 -10.18 -2.16
CA SER A 48 -1.37 -9.24 -2.83
C SER A 48 -2.07 -7.93 -3.18
N GLN A 49 -3.28 -7.96 -3.72
CA GLN A 49 -4.04 -6.73 -4.02
C GLN A 49 -4.34 -5.92 -2.75
N VAL A 50 -4.75 -6.59 -1.66
CA VAL A 50 -5.06 -5.90 -0.39
C VAL A 50 -3.80 -5.28 0.21
N THR A 51 -2.72 -6.04 0.39
CA THR A 51 -1.49 -5.53 1.02
C THR A 51 -0.81 -4.44 0.20
N THR A 52 -0.87 -4.54 -1.12
CA THR A 52 -0.22 -3.54 -1.98
C THR A 52 -0.97 -2.22 -2.03
N TRP A 53 -2.25 -2.21 -1.66
CA TRP A 53 -3.05 -0.99 -1.68
C TRP A 53 -3.40 -0.44 -0.28
N ILE A 54 -3.25 -1.24 0.76
CA ILE A 54 -3.25 -0.77 2.15
C ILE A 54 -1.82 -0.35 2.51
N PHE A 55 -1.34 0.77 1.96
CA PHE A 55 -0.01 1.29 2.32
C PHE A 55 -0.02 1.81 3.77
N ALA A 56 1.15 1.93 4.38
CA ALA A 56 1.29 2.59 5.68
C ALA A 56 0.70 4.02 5.66
N ARG A 57 0.92 4.75 4.57
CA ARG A 57 0.30 6.05 4.31
C ARG A 57 -1.23 5.98 4.30
N SER A 58 -1.83 4.96 3.68
CA SER A 58 -3.28 4.82 3.61
C SER A 58 -3.92 4.59 4.98
N LEU A 59 -3.27 3.77 5.81
CA LEU A 59 -3.70 3.53 7.18
C LEU A 59 -3.63 4.82 8.01
N LEU A 60 -2.52 5.55 7.91
CA LEU A 60 -2.37 6.84 8.58
C LEU A 60 -3.40 7.88 8.10
N ASN A 61 -3.63 7.97 6.79
CA ASN A 61 -4.63 8.89 6.24
C ASN A 61 -6.03 8.57 6.74
N ALA A 62 -6.42 7.30 6.78
CA ALA A 62 -7.71 6.90 7.33
C ALA A 62 -7.86 7.36 8.80
N ALA A 63 -6.81 7.15 9.61
CA ALA A 63 -6.80 7.57 11.01
C ALA A 63 -6.79 9.11 11.14
N ILE A 64 -6.00 9.83 10.37
CA ILE A 64 -5.95 11.31 10.37
C ILE A 64 -7.30 11.90 9.96
N LEU A 65 -7.92 11.39 8.90
CA LEU A 65 -9.25 11.85 8.49
C LEU A 65 -10.31 11.52 9.53
N GLY A 66 -10.20 10.38 10.21
CA GLY A 66 -11.04 10.04 11.36
C GLY A 66 -10.86 11.01 12.52
N PHE A 67 -9.63 11.38 12.84
CA PHE A 67 -9.29 12.34 13.90
C PHE A 67 -9.90 13.71 13.68
N TYR A 68 -9.76 14.27 12.47
CA TYR A 68 -10.25 15.62 12.18
C TYR A 68 -11.74 15.67 11.82
N TYR A 69 -12.25 14.68 11.09
CA TYR A 69 -13.59 14.72 10.48
C TYR A 69 -14.53 13.62 10.98
N GLY A 70 -14.13 12.85 12.00
CA GLY A 70 -14.92 11.77 12.57
C GLY A 70 -15.16 10.62 11.61
N ILE A 71 -16.27 9.89 11.84
CA ILE A 71 -16.62 8.73 11.03
C ILE A 71 -16.78 9.07 9.54
N TRP A 72 -17.19 10.28 9.21
CA TRP A 72 -17.38 10.71 7.82
C TRP A 72 -16.08 10.82 7.04
N GLY A 73 -15.00 11.29 7.68
CA GLY A 73 -13.66 11.28 7.12
C GLY A 73 -13.12 9.87 6.92
N THR A 74 -13.34 8.99 7.90
CA THR A 74 -13.00 7.56 7.82
C THR A 74 -13.73 6.87 6.68
N LEU A 75 -15.06 7.07 6.57
CA LEU A 75 -15.87 6.51 5.49
C LEU A 75 -15.47 7.06 4.13
N ALA A 76 -15.15 8.34 4.04
CA ALA A 76 -14.64 8.92 2.80
C ALA A 76 -13.42 8.16 2.28
N TYR A 77 -12.45 7.89 3.17
CA TYR A 77 -11.26 7.14 2.78
C TYR A 77 -11.54 5.66 2.51
N ALA A 78 -12.44 5.03 3.29
CA ALA A 78 -12.84 3.64 3.07
C ALA A 78 -13.57 3.45 1.74
N PHE A 79 -14.46 4.38 1.34
CA PHE A 79 -15.18 4.32 0.06
C PHE A 79 -14.24 4.40 -1.16
N TYR A 80 -13.10 5.00 -1.00
CA TYR A 80 -12.09 5.04 -2.04
C TYR A 80 -11.66 3.63 -2.50
N TYR A 81 -11.74 2.63 -1.61
CA TYR A 81 -11.40 1.24 -1.92
C TYR A 81 -12.43 0.54 -2.82
N PHE A 82 -13.58 1.14 -3.08
CA PHE A 82 -14.47 0.70 -4.16
C PHE A 82 -13.82 0.84 -5.56
N SER A 83 -12.69 1.52 -5.66
CA SER A 83 -11.84 1.49 -6.86
C SER A 83 -11.41 0.08 -7.27
N PHE A 84 -11.40 -0.90 -6.37
CA PHE A 84 -11.21 -2.30 -6.77
C PHE A 84 -12.35 -2.80 -7.66
N MET A 85 -13.60 -2.42 -7.37
CA MET A 85 -14.75 -2.83 -8.21
C MET A 85 -14.63 -2.24 -9.62
N THR A 86 -14.34 -0.94 -9.70
CA THR A 86 -14.16 -0.26 -11.00
C THR A 86 -12.89 -0.73 -11.72
N GLY A 87 -11.79 -0.95 -10.99
CA GLY A 87 -10.56 -1.54 -11.53
C GLY A 87 -10.77 -2.94 -12.10
N GLY A 88 -11.49 -3.81 -11.38
CA GLY A 88 -11.88 -5.12 -11.86
C GLY A 88 -12.72 -5.06 -13.15
N ARG A 89 -13.66 -4.11 -13.24
CA ARG A 89 -14.45 -3.90 -14.47
C ARG A 89 -13.59 -3.36 -15.62
N ILE A 90 -12.68 -2.44 -15.36
CA ILE A 90 -11.74 -1.92 -16.36
C ILE A 90 -10.85 -3.05 -16.89
N VAL A 91 -10.26 -3.87 -16.01
CA VAL A 91 -9.44 -5.03 -16.41
C VAL A 91 -10.24 -6.03 -17.22
N ASP A 92 -11.47 -6.36 -16.80
CA ASP A 92 -12.34 -7.28 -17.52
C ASP A 92 -12.59 -6.80 -18.96
N CYS A 93 -12.92 -5.53 -19.12
CA CYS A 93 -13.14 -4.91 -20.42
C CYS A 93 -11.85 -4.89 -21.26
N LEU A 94 -10.74 -4.39 -20.72
CA LEU A 94 -9.50 -4.27 -21.48
C LEU A 94 -8.94 -5.63 -21.91
N ARG A 95 -8.87 -6.59 -20.97
CA ARG A 95 -8.17 -7.84 -21.18
C ARG A 95 -9.04 -8.90 -21.84
N PHE A 96 -10.27 -9.10 -21.34
CA PHE A 96 -11.08 -10.26 -21.73
C PHE A 96 -12.12 -9.93 -22.80
N GLU A 97 -12.57 -8.67 -22.89
CA GLU A 97 -13.47 -8.24 -23.97
C GLU A 97 -12.70 -7.73 -25.22
N HIS A 98 -11.58 -6.99 -24.99
CA HIS A 98 -10.83 -6.37 -26.09
C HIS A 98 -9.43 -6.97 -26.35
N GLY A 99 -8.97 -7.92 -25.54
CA GLY A 99 -7.73 -8.67 -25.76
C GLY A 99 -6.44 -7.91 -25.50
N PHE A 100 -6.47 -6.77 -24.81
CA PHE A 100 -5.25 -6.03 -24.44
C PHE A 100 -4.48 -6.75 -23.34
N HIS A 101 -3.16 -6.70 -23.40
CA HIS A 101 -2.27 -7.38 -22.45
C HIS A 101 -1.78 -6.47 -21.31
N SER A 102 -2.02 -5.17 -21.41
CA SER A 102 -1.70 -4.15 -20.40
C SER A 102 -2.51 -2.90 -20.66
N VAL A 103 -2.57 -2.00 -19.66
CA VAL A 103 -3.14 -0.66 -19.80
C VAL A 103 -2.37 0.12 -20.87
N GLN A 104 -1.05 -0.02 -20.92
CA GLN A 104 -0.19 0.65 -21.88
C GLN A 104 -0.50 0.22 -23.32
N SER A 105 -0.77 -1.06 -23.57
CA SER A 105 -1.13 -1.55 -24.91
C SER A 105 -2.45 -0.95 -25.41
N PHE A 106 -3.43 -0.77 -24.52
CA PHE A 106 -4.67 -0.06 -24.83
C PHE A 106 -4.42 1.42 -25.13
N LEU A 107 -3.65 2.10 -24.28
CA LEU A 107 -3.36 3.52 -24.47
C LEU A 107 -2.56 3.78 -25.74
N ALA A 108 -1.60 2.89 -26.08
CA ALA A 108 -0.86 2.99 -27.33
C ALA A 108 -1.76 2.85 -28.56
N ALA A 109 -2.72 1.93 -28.53
CA ALA A 109 -3.71 1.78 -29.60
C ALA A 109 -4.65 2.97 -29.74
N ARG A 110 -4.97 3.68 -28.63
CA ARG A 110 -5.94 4.76 -28.61
C ARG A 110 -5.31 6.14 -28.78
N PHE A 111 -4.16 6.39 -28.17
CA PHE A 111 -3.51 7.72 -28.04
C PHE A 111 -2.10 7.77 -28.65
N GLY A 112 -1.64 6.67 -29.24
CA GLY A 112 -0.31 6.57 -29.83
C GLY A 112 0.83 6.65 -28.82
N THR A 113 2.06 6.80 -29.35
CA THR A 113 3.30 6.79 -28.53
C THR A 113 3.41 7.97 -27.58
N TRP A 114 2.99 9.17 -28.00
CA TRP A 114 3.05 10.37 -27.17
C TRP A 114 2.12 10.32 -25.95
N GLY A 115 0.84 9.97 -26.18
CA GLY A 115 -0.12 9.85 -25.07
C GLY A 115 0.29 8.76 -24.07
N THR A 116 0.76 7.62 -24.57
CA THR A 116 1.28 6.54 -23.71
C THR A 116 2.55 6.98 -22.98
N GLY A 117 3.43 7.74 -23.64
CA GLY A 117 4.65 8.29 -23.03
C GLY A 117 4.36 9.21 -21.85
N CYS A 118 3.41 10.14 -22.03
CA CYS A 118 2.96 11.03 -20.95
C CYS A 118 2.36 10.23 -19.77
N TYR A 119 1.51 9.26 -20.05
CA TYR A 119 0.94 8.38 -19.02
C TYR A 119 2.04 7.64 -18.26
N ASN A 120 2.95 6.98 -18.96
CA ASN A 120 4.05 6.22 -18.34
C ASN A 120 4.95 7.10 -17.49
N PHE A 121 5.21 8.34 -17.90
CA PHE A 121 5.95 9.31 -17.09
C PHE A 121 5.24 9.60 -15.77
N VAL A 122 3.94 9.91 -15.80
CA VAL A 122 3.14 10.17 -14.59
C VAL A 122 3.13 8.96 -13.66
N ILE A 123 2.94 7.76 -14.22
CA ILE A 123 2.98 6.51 -13.45
C ILE A 123 4.37 6.26 -12.85
N GLY A 124 5.44 6.55 -13.58
CA GLY A 124 6.80 6.47 -13.06
C GLY A 124 7.03 7.38 -11.85
N VAL A 125 6.60 8.65 -11.95
CA VAL A 125 6.66 9.62 -10.84
C VAL A 125 5.85 9.12 -9.64
N ARG A 126 4.64 8.57 -9.87
CA ARG A 126 3.82 8.00 -8.82
C ARG A 126 4.53 6.85 -8.07
N LEU A 127 5.11 5.89 -8.80
CA LEU A 127 5.85 4.78 -8.18
C LEU A 127 7.03 5.26 -7.33
N ILE A 128 7.77 6.30 -7.79
CA ILE A 128 8.83 6.92 -7.00
C ILE A 128 8.27 7.55 -5.72
N SER A 129 7.13 8.26 -5.83
CA SER A 129 6.48 8.87 -4.66
C SER A 129 5.97 7.82 -3.65
N GLU A 130 5.58 6.64 -4.10
CA GLU A 130 5.19 5.53 -3.21
C GLU A 130 6.40 4.95 -2.47
N VAL A 131 7.54 4.78 -3.13
CA VAL A 131 8.79 4.40 -2.45
C VAL A 131 9.15 5.43 -1.39
N PHE A 132 9.14 6.73 -1.76
CA PHE A 132 9.39 7.84 -0.84
C PHE A 132 8.49 7.79 0.39
N ALA A 133 7.16 7.74 0.19
CA ALA A 133 6.19 7.83 1.27
C ALA A 133 6.31 6.66 2.28
N ASN A 134 6.49 5.44 1.79
CA ASN A 134 6.62 4.27 2.67
C ASN A 134 7.95 4.27 3.45
N LEU A 135 9.06 4.68 2.83
CA LEU A 135 10.34 4.83 3.52
C LEU A 135 10.30 5.94 4.59
N LEU A 136 9.61 7.05 4.30
CA LEU A 136 9.43 8.15 5.25
C LEU A 136 8.64 7.68 6.49
N VAL A 137 7.53 6.96 6.30
CA VAL A 137 6.73 6.40 7.40
C VAL A 137 7.59 5.45 8.24
N ILE A 138 8.32 4.52 7.60
CA ILE A 138 9.23 3.61 8.31
C ILE A 138 10.22 4.41 9.16
N GLY A 139 10.86 5.42 8.59
CA GLY A 139 11.84 6.24 9.31
C GLY A 139 11.27 6.90 10.57
N ILE A 140 10.10 7.53 10.44
CA ILE A 140 9.44 8.26 11.53
C ILE A 140 8.99 7.33 12.67
N LEU A 141 8.64 6.07 12.37
CA LEU A 141 8.27 5.09 13.40
C LEU A 141 9.43 4.69 14.31
N PHE A 142 10.67 4.83 13.86
CA PHE A 142 11.86 4.43 14.63
C PHE A 142 12.66 5.60 15.19
N GLY A 143 12.46 6.81 14.70
CA GLY A 143 13.22 7.94 15.19
C GLY A 143 12.73 9.29 14.69
N ALA A 144 13.11 10.33 15.39
CA ALA A 144 12.85 11.69 14.94
C ALA A 144 13.47 11.96 13.56
N ALA A 145 12.74 12.66 12.72
CA ALA A 145 13.18 12.97 11.37
C ALA A 145 14.59 13.61 11.34
N GLY A 146 15.49 13.00 10.57
CA GLY A 146 16.89 13.42 10.46
C GLY A 146 17.84 12.88 11.55
N SER A 147 17.35 12.08 12.50
CA SER A 147 18.20 11.37 13.45
C SER A 147 19.01 10.25 12.80
N ASN A 148 20.07 9.79 13.46
CA ASN A 148 20.83 8.63 13.01
C ASN A 148 19.97 7.37 12.94
N THR A 149 19.09 7.16 13.93
CA THR A 149 18.18 6.00 13.98
C THR A 149 17.21 6.03 12.80
N TYR A 150 16.61 7.19 12.52
CA TYR A 150 15.77 7.40 11.34
C TYR A 150 16.50 7.02 10.05
N THR A 151 17.70 7.55 9.86
CA THR A 151 18.50 7.33 8.64
C THR A 151 18.91 5.86 8.48
N LEU A 152 19.44 5.25 9.55
CA LEU A 152 19.86 3.84 9.54
C LEU A 152 18.68 2.90 9.28
N THR A 153 17.54 3.17 9.89
CA THR A 153 16.32 2.36 9.69
C THR A 153 15.87 2.41 8.24
N ILE A 154 15.77 3.60 7.64
CA ILE A 154 15.41 3.75 6.23
C ILE A 154 16.37 2.97 5.32
N LEU A 155 17.67 3.13 5.52
CA LEU A 155 18.67 2.44 4.69
C LEU A 155 18.61 0.92 4.88
N ALA A 156 18.41 0.43 6.11
CA ALA A 156 18.28 -1.01 6.38
C ALA A 156 17.04 -1.60 5.68
N PHE A 157 15.87 -0.98 5.85
CA PHE A 157 14.64 -1.43 5.21
C PHE A 157 14.68 -1.33 3.68
N ALA A 158 15.20 -0.23 3.15
CA ALA A 158 15.41 -0.07 1.71
C ALA A 158 16.32 -1.16 1.16
N GLY A 159 17.45 -1.44 1.82
CA GLY A 159 18.40 -2.46 1.42
C GLY A 159 17.81 -3.87 1.45
N VAL A 160 17.14 -4.25 2.56
CA VAL A 160 16.52 -5.58 2.70
C VAL A 160 15.38 -5.77 1.70
N THR A 161 14.50 -4.77 1.56
CA THR A 161 13.37 -4.85 0.61
C THR A 161 13.87 -4.94 -0.82
N LEU A 162 14.82 -4.09 -1.20
CA LEU A 162 15.43 -4.16 -2.52
C LEU A 162 16.07 -5.53 -2.78
N PHE A 163 16.79 -6.06 -1.80
CA PHE A 163 17.47 -7.34 -1.93
C PHE A 163 16.52 -8.47 -2.27
N TYR A 164 15.47 -8.70 -1.44
CA TYR A 164 14.57 -9.82 -1.71
C TYR A 164 13.67 -9.58 -2.94
N SER A 165 13.29 -8.33 -3.24
CA SER A 165 12.56 -8.00 -4.46
C SER A 165 13.39 -8.31 -5.71
N MET A 166 14.69 -8.01 -5.71
CA MET A 166 15.60 -8.33 -6.82
C MET A 166 15.84 -9.85 -6.99
N LEU A 167 15.67 -10.65 -5.93
CA LEU A 167 15.79 -12.11 -6.03
C LEU A 167 14.69 -12.71 -6.91
N GLY A 168 13.44 -12.32 -6.71
CA GLY A 168 12.31 -13.00 -7.32
C GLY A 168 11.34 -12.15 -8.11
N GLY A 169 11.51 -10.83 -8.14
CA GLY A 169 10.59 -9.92 -8.84
C GLY A 169 9.16 -10.07 -8.33
N LEU A 170 8.19 -10.04 -9.25
CA LEU A 170 6.77 -10.13 -8.93
C LEU A 170 6.40 -11.44 -8.20
N ARG A 171 7.09 -12.55 -8.50
CA ARG A 171 6.85 -13.80 -7.79
C ARG A 171 7.26 -13.75 -6.31
N ALA A 172 8.35 -13.05 -5.99
CA ALA A 172 8.74 -12.82 -4.60
C ALA A 172 7.69 -11.96 -3.90
N SER A 173 7.30 -10.83 -4.51
CA SER A 173 6.25 -9.95 -4.00
C SER A 173 4.96 -10.70 -3.69
N LEU A 174 4.41 -11.48 -4.63
CA LEU A 174 3.19 -12.26 -4.41
C LEU A 174 3.28 -13.25 -3.22
N ARG A 175 4.47 -13.81 -2.95
CA ARG A 175 4.67 -14.72 -1.81
C ARG A 175 4.86 -13.98 -0.49
N THR A 176 5.61 -12.90 -0.51
CA THR A 176 5.77 -12.05 0.69
C THR A 176 4.46 -11.38 1.05
N ASP A 177 3.68 -10.91 0.07
CA ASP A 177 2.35 -10.35 0.27
C ASP A 177 1.40 -11.31 0.99
N LEU A 178 1.40 -12.58 0.60
CA LEU A 178 0.58 -13.61 1.26
C LEU A 178 0.93 -13.73 2.76
N PHE A 179 2.21 -13.82 3.09
CA PHE A 179 2.70 -13.88 4.47
C PHE A 179 2.39 -12.60 5.24
N GLN A 180 2.73 -11.46 4.65
CA GLN A 180 2.56 -10.15 5.27
C GLN A 180 1.07 -9.82 5.49
N MET A 181 0.17 -10.26 4.59
CA MET A 181 -1.27 -10.09 4.79
C MET A 181 -1.80 -10.92 5.96
N ILE A 182 -1.38 -12.17 6.09
CA ILE A 182 -1.77 -13.00 7.24
C ILE A 182 -1.29 -12.36 8.55
N LEU A 183 -0.05 -11.90 8.57
CA LEU A 183 0.53 -11.23 9.73
C LEU A 183 -0.19 -9.90 10.03
N PHE A 184 -0.47 -9.10 9.00
CA PHE A 184 -1.21 -7.84 9.12
C PHE A 184 -2.60 -8.04 9.70
N LEU A 185 -3.37 -9.00 9.18
CA LEU A 185 -4.71 -9.30 9.69
C LEU A 185 -4.66 -9.77 11.15
N GLY A 186 -3.71 -10.64 11.49
CA GLY A 186 -3.51 -11.08 12.89
C GLY A 186 -3.17 -9.91 13.82
N THR A 187 -2.26 -9.03 13.38
CA THR A 187 -1.88 -7.82 14.12
C THR A 187 -3.05 -6.84 14.24
N LEU A 188 -3.85 -6.67 13.17
CA LEU A 188 -5.04 -5.82 13.19
C LEU A 188 -6.12 -6.35 14.15
N VAL A 189 -6.39 -7.66 14.14
CA VAL A 189 -7.32 -8.28 15.10
C VAL A 189 -6.81 -8.09 16.53
N MET A 190 -5.52 -8.28 16.78
CA MET A 190 -4.91 -8.02 18.07
C MET A 190 -5.09 -6.55 18.51
N LEU A 191 -4.88 -5.59 17.60
CA LEU A 191 -5.13 -4.18 17.87
C LEU A 191 -6.57 -3.92 18.29
N VAL A 192 -7.54 -4.45 17.55
CA VAL A 192 -8.97 -4.30 17.87
C VAL A 192 -9.29 -4.87 19.24
N VAL A 193 -8.80 -6.06 19.56
CA VAL A 193 -9.01 -6.70 20.88
C VAL A 193 -8.41 -5.85 22.00
N LEU A 194 -7.21 -5.33 21.84
CA LEU A 194 -6.58 -4.46 22.84
C LEU A 194 -7.36 -3.17 23.05
N VAL A 195 -7.86 -2.56 21.97
CA VAL A 195 -8.67 -1.33 22.03
C VAL A 195 -10.00 -1.57 22.73
N ILE A 196 -10.71 -2.65 22.39
CA ILE A 196 -11.99 -2.99 23.06
C ILE A 196 -11.77 -3.24 24.56
N ASN A 197 -10.68 -3.92 24.93
CA ASN A 197 -10.37 -4.21 26.34
C ASN A 197 -9.82 -3.02 27.13
N SER A 198 -9.45 -1.93 26.46
CA SER A 198 -8.93 -0.72 27.13
C SER A 198 -10.02 0.10 27.83
N ASN A 199 -11.29 -0.22 27.64
CA ASN A 199 -12.45 0.57 28.10
C ASN A 199 -12.42 2.05 27.64
N ALA A 200 -11.55 2.39 26.70
CA ALA A 200 -11.45 3.74 26.14
C ALA A 200 -12.48 4.01 25.05
N VAL A 201 -13.22 2.99 24.61
CA VAL A 201 -14.17 3.08 23.49
C VAL A 201 -15.58 3.29 24.01
N ALA A 202 -16.16 4.45 23.74
CA ALA A 202 -17.60 4.66 23.81
C ALA A 202 -18.18 4.67 22.38
N PHE A 203 -19.23 3.86 22.12
CA PHE A 203 -19.86 3.84 20.80
C PHE A 203 -20.37 5.21 20.34
N ASN A 204 -20.73 6.09 21.29
CA ASN A 204 -21.14 7.46 21.00
C ASN A 204 -20.00 8.30 20.42
N ASP A 205 -18.75 7.97 20.70
CA ASP A 205 -17.58 8.68 20.18
C ASP A 205 -17.47 8.57 18.66
N LEU A 206 -18.00 7.52 18.04
CA LEU A 206 -18.03 7.37 16.59
C LEU A 206 -18.81 8.50 15.89
N TRP A 207 -19.77 9.10 16.60
CA TRP A 207 -20.69 10.10 16.06
C TRP A 207 -20.40 11.52 16.59
N PHE A 208 -19.19 11.78 17.08
CA PHE A 208 -18.84 13.10 17.66
C PHE A 208 -18.91 14.25 16.64
N LYS A 209 -18.89 13.95 15.33
CA LYS A 209 -19.12 14.93 14.27
C LYS A 209 -20.46 14.69 13.59
N PRO A 210 -21.33 15.71 13.48
CA PRO A 210 -22.62 15.57 12.80
C PRO A 210 -22.43 15.39 11.28
N PHE A 211 -23.44 14.82 10.62
CA PHE A 211 -23.48 14.77 9.16
C PHE A 211 -23.99 16.09 8.61
N GLU A 212 -23.13 16.88 8.04
CA GLU A 212 -23.46 18.14 7.39
C GLU A 212 -22.70 18.23 6.06
N MET A 213 -23.40 18.44 4.95
CA MET A 213 -22.80 18.51 3.60
C MET A 213 -21.86 19.70 3.40
N THR A 214 -21.81 20.63 4.33
CA THR A 214 -20.86 21.75 4.37
C THR A 214 -19.53 21.39 5.05
N GLN A 215 -19.51 20.28 5.79
CA GLN A 215 -18.32 19.82 6.50
C GLN A 215 -17.40 19.02 5.56
N PRO A 216 -16.07 19.07 5.77
CA PRO A 216 -15.11 18.38 4.91
C PRO A 216 -15.32 16.86 4.82
N GLY A 217 -15.72 16.17 5.90
CA GLY A 217 -15.91 14.73 5.91
C GLY A 217 -16.93 14.23 4.87
N PRO A 218 -18.21 14.68 4.92
CA PRO A 218 -19.22 14.34 3.91
C PRO A 218 -18.85 14.79 2.49
N VAL A 219 -18.23 15.96 2.33
CA VAL A 219 -17.74 16.41 1.01
C VAL A 219 -16.70 15.45 0.44
N LEU A 220 -15.72 15.02 1.26
CA LEU A 220 -14.70 14.06 0.85
C LEU A 220 -15.28 12.70 0.48
N MET A 221 -16.39 12.26 1.10
CA MET A 221 -17.09 11.04 0.68
C MET A 221 -17.60 11.13 -0.76
N VAL A 222 -18.20 12.25 -1.14
CA VAL A 222 -18.66 12.47 -2.52
C VAL A 222 -17.48 12.49 -3.48
N VAL A 223 -16.41 13.19 -3.11
CA VAL A 223 -15.17 13.23 -3.90
C VAL A 223 -14.58 11.84 -4.09
N ALA A 224 -14.49 11.03 -3.02
CA ALA A 224 -14.01 9.65 -3.08
C ALA A 224 -14.83 8.80 -4.05
N LEU A 225 -16.17 8.87 -3.98
CA LEU A 225 -17.06 8.14 -4.88
C LEU A 225 -16.95 8.57 -6.36
N LEU A 226 -16.57 9.81 -6.63
CA LEU A 226 -16.27 10.26 -7.99
C LEU A 226 -14.89 9.76 -8.46
N GLN A 227 -13.92 9.70 -7.56
CA GLN A 227 -12.55 9.27 -7.88
C GLN A 227 -12.41 7.76 -8.15
N ILE A 228 -13.31 6.90 -7.64
CA ILE A 228 -13.20 5.44 -7.85
C ILE A 228 -13.15 5.03 -9.33
N TRP A 229 -13.67 5.86 -10.24
CA TRP A 229 -13.67 5.59 -11.67
C TRP A 229 -12.32 5.90 -12.35
N SER A 230 -11.60 6.89 -11.86
CA SER A 230 -10.32 7.31 -12.44
C SER A 230 -9.14 6.64 -11.76
N TYR A 231 -9.24 6.37 -10.48
CA TYR A 231 -8.12 5.94 -9.67
C TYR A 231 -7.42 4.65 -10.15
N PRO A 232 -8.12 3.59 -10.55
CA PRO A 232 -7.45 2.37 -11.01
C PRO A 232 -6.46 2.65 -12.16
N MET A 233 -6.78 3.59 -13.05
CA MET A 233 -5.89 3.95 -14.14
C MET A 233 -4.61 4.67 -13.69
N HIS A 234 -4.57 5.18 -12.47
CA HIS A 234 -3.37 5.80 -11.89
C HIS A 234 -2.58 4.82 -11.01
N ASP A 235 -3.10 3.62 -10.75
CA ASP A 235 -2.46 2.63 -9.88
C ASP A 235 -1.95 1.42 -10.68
N PRO A 236 -0.67 1.45 -11.10
CA PRO A 236 -0.11 0.35 -11.87
C PRO A 236 0.00 -0.93 -11.04
N VAL A 237 0.20 -0.82 -9.72
CA VAL A 237 0.38 -1.98 -8.84
C VAL A 237 -0.91 -2.78 -8.75
N MET A 238 -2.06 -2.12 -8.54
CA MET A 238 -3.38 -2.74 -8.56
C MET A 238 -3.68 -3.34 -9.95
N MET A 239 -3.51 -2.54 -11.00
CA MET A 239 -3.86 -2.96 -12.37
C MET A 239 -3.00 -4.12 -12.84
N ASP A 240 -1.72 -4.18 -12.50
CA ASP A 240 -0.81 -5.28 -12.85
C ASP A 240 -1.33 -6.63 -12.38
N ARG A 241 -1.91 -6.72 -11.17
CA ARG A 241 -2.49 -7.95 -10.63
C ARG A 241 -3.68 -8.44 -11.46
N GLY A 242 -4.39 -7.55 -12.13
CA GLY A 242 -5.49 -7.88 -13.03
C GLY A 242 -5.08 -8.63 -14.29
N PHE A 243 -3.79 -8.62 -14.64
CA PHE A 243 -3.28 -9.29 -15.84
C PHE A 243 -2.57 -10.62 -15.56
N LEU A 244 -2.67 -11.18 -14.34
CA LEU A 244 -1.89 -12.36 -13.93
C LEU A 244 -2.63 -13.69 -14.00
N ALA A 245 -3.97 -13.73 -13.86
CA ALA A 245 -4.74 -14.96 -13.77
C ALA A 245 -5.87 -15.00 -14.80
N ASP A 246 -6.63 -16.12 -14.84
CA ASP A 246 -7.83 -16.25 -15.65
C ASP A 246 -8.93 -15.25 -15.25
N ARG A 247 -10.00 -15.15 -16.06
CA ARG A 247 -11.08 -14.16 -15.89
C ARG A 247 -11.80 -14.30 -14.57
N GLU A 248 -12.18 -15.52 -14.20
CA GLU A 248 -12.97 -15.76 -12.98
C GLU A 248 -12.13 -15.47 -11.72
N THR A 249 -10.90 -15.97 -11.68
CA THR A 249 -9.95 -15.69 -10.59
C THR A 249 -9.68 -14.20 -10.45
N THR A 250 -9.47 -13.50 -11.56
CA THR A 250 -9.26 -12.04 -11.56
C THR A 250 -10.48 -11.30 -11.00
N ARG A 251 -11.68 -11.59 -11.51
CA ARG A 251 -12.92 -10.94 -11.05
C ARG A 251 -13.16 -11.14 -9.56
N ARG A 252 -13.00 -12.39 -9.09
CA ARG A 252 -13.16 -12.72 -7.65
C ARG A 252 -12.10 -12.03 -6.79
N SER A 253 -10.86 -11.94 -7.26
CA SER A 253 -9.79 -11.31 -6.50
C SER A 253 -10.07 -9.82 -6.27
N PHE A 254 -10.49 -9.08 -7.27
CA PHE A 254 -10.87 -7.68 -7.13
C PHE A 254 -12.08 -7.48 -6.19
N PHE A 255 -13.09 -8.35 -6.28
CA PHE A 255 -14.24 -8.31 -5.39
C PHE A 255 -13.83 -8.51 -3.92
N HIS A 256 -13.05 -9.56 -3.63
CA HIS A 256 -12.61 -9.84 -2.27
C HIS A 256 -11.61 -8.81 -1.74
N ALA A 257 -10.72 -8.29 -2.58
CA ALA A 257 -9.82 -7.21 -2.21
C ALA A 257 -10.59 -5.95 -1.80
N CYS A 258 -11.67 -5.62 -2.49
CA CYS A 258 -12.51 -4.46 -2.17
C CYS A 258 -13.00 -4.47 -0.73
N TRP A 259 -13.77 -5.50 -0.33
CA TRP A 259 -14.39 -5.50 1.00
C TRP A 259 -13.38 -5.73 2.14
N ILE A 260 -12.32 -6.54 1.90
CA ILE A 260 -11.27 -6.73 2.91
C ILE A 260 -10.54 -5.41 3.16
N SER A 261 -10.12 -4.71 2.10
CA SER A 261 -9.47 -3.42 2.23
C SER A 261 -10.37 -2.37 2.87
N PHE A 262 -11.64 -2.32 2.47
CA PHE A 262 -12.62 -1.43 3.08
C PHE A 262 -12.71 -1.62 4.60
N LEU A 263 -12.80 -2.88 5.08
CA LEU A 263 -12.87 -3.18 6.50
C LEU A 263 -11.57 -2.83 7.24
N CYS A 264 -10.41 -3.13 6.66
CA CYS A 264 -9.12 -2.78 7.26
C CYS A 264 -8.98 -1.26 7.44
N ILE A 265 -9.30 -0.49 6.41
CA ILE A 265 -9.23 0.97 6.42
C ILE A 265 -10.25 1.57 7.40
N LEU A 266 -11.47 1.05 7.40
CA LEU A 266 -12.50 1.47 8.36
C LEU A 266 -12.03 1.26 9.80
N THR A 267 -11.43 0.11 10.08
CA THR A 267 -10.89 -0.21 11.42
C THR A 267 -9.81 0.78 11.85
N PHE A 268 -8.84 1.07 10.97
CA PHE A 268 -7.80 2.07 11.26
C PHE A 268 -8.35 3.48 11.39
N GLY A 269 -9.29 3.86 10.54
CA GLY A 269 -9.96 5.15 10.62
C GLY A 269 -10.72 5.33 11.94
N CYS A 270 -11.36 4.26 12.46
CA CYS A 270 -12.02 4.30 13.77
C CYS A 270 -11.05 4.57 14.94
N MET A 271 -9.75 4.18 14.82
CA MET A 271 -8.75 4.60 15.80
C MET A 271 -8.59 6.13 15.82
N GLY A 272 -8.55 6.74 14.63
CA GLY A 272 -8.52 8.19 14.51
C GLY A 272 -9.78 8.86 15.06
N VAL A 273 -10.97 8.29 14.80
CA VAL A 273 -12.23 8.79 15.36
C VAL A 273 -12.20 8.78 16.89
N LEU A 274 -11.76 7.68 17.50
CA LEU A 274 -11.60 7.55 18.94
C LEU A 274 -10.66 8.63 19.50
N ALA A 275 -9.51 8.83 18.86
CA ALA A 275 -8.57 9.89 19.23
C ALA A 275 -9.20 11.28 19.13
N GLY A 276 -9.88 11.58 18.00
CA GLY A 276 -10.48 12.89 17.74
C GLY A 276 -11.64 13.24 18.67
N ALA A 277 -12.47 12.25 19.06
CA ALA A 277 -13.56 12.45 20.01
C ALA A 277 -13.08 12.77 21.42
N ASN A 278 -11.86 12.29 21.78
CA ASN A 278 -11.31 12.41 23.12
C ASN A 278 -10.06 13.30 23.18
N ALA A 279 -9.71 14.01 22.10
CA ALA A 279 -8.53 14.86 22.03
C ALA A 279 -8.63 16.09 22.93
N ILE A 280 -7.54 16.42 23.60
CA ILE A 280 -7.36 17.68 24.34
C ILE A 280 -6.89 18.77 23.36
N SER A 281 -7.25 20.01 23.63
CA SER A 281 -6.88 21.13 22.73
C SER A 281 -5.38 21.18 22.44
N GLY A 282 -5.02 21.12 21.16
CA GLY A 282 -3.63 21.13 20.69
C GLY A 282 -2.93 19.77 20.68
N GLU A 283 -3.60 18.68 21.09
CA GLU A 283 -3.04 17.34 21.10
C GLU A 283 -2.98 16.74 19.69
N SER A 284 -1.90 16.06 19.36
CA SER A 284 -1.82 15.31 18.10
C SER A 284 -2.60 13.98 18.19
N MET A 285 -2.95 13.42 17.05
CA MET A 285 -3.61 12.10 16.98
C MET A 285 -2.81 11.02 17.72
N ASN A 286 -1.50 10.99 17.52
CA ASN A 286 -0.64 9.98 18.15
C ASN A 286 -0.56 10.15 19.66
N ASP A 287 -0.48 11.38 20.16
CA ASP A 287 -0.44 11.66 21.59
C ASP A 287 -1.78 11.28 22.24
N ALA A 288 -2.90 11.61 21.60
CA ALA A 288 -4.23 11.22 22.06
C ALA A 288 -4.38 9.69 22.12
N LEU A 289 -3.97 8.96 21.08
CA LEU A 289 -3.99 7.50 21.07
C LEU A 289 -3.08 6.91 22.14
N MET A 290 -1.86 7.45 22.32
CA MET A 290 -0.94 6.97 23.35
C MET A 290 -1.51 7.17 24.76
N ARG A 291 -2.15 8.31 25.00
CA ARG A 291 -2.80 8.62 26.29
C ARG A 291 -4.01 7.72 26.55
N LEU A 292 -4.82 7.44 25.52
CA LEU A 292 -6.06 6.67 25.66
C LEU A 292 -5.81 5.16 25.75
N LEU A 293 -4.91 4.65 24.92
CA LEU A 293 -4.73 3.22 24.73
C LEU A 293 -3.47 2.66 25.41
N GLY A 294 -2.48 3.54 25.67
CA GLY A 294 -1.19 3.14 26.24
C GLY A 294 -0.23 2.55 25.20
N GLU A 295 0.92 2.10 25.67
CA GLU A 295 2.05 1.71 24.83
C GLU A 295 1.81 0.45 23.99
N TRP A 296 1.14 -0.57 24.54
CA TRP A 296 0.97 -1.86 23.85
C TRP A 296 0.11 -1.74 22.57
N PRO A 297 -1.11 -1.14 22.60
CA PRO A 297 -1.87 -0.93 21.38
C PRO A 297 -1.11 -0.05 20.36
N MET A 298 -0.35 0.95 20.80
CA MET A 298 0.44 1.80 19.91
C MET A 298 1.61 1.07 19.26
N LEU A 299 2.23 0.11 19.95
CA LEU A 299 3.22 -0.79 19.34
C LEU A 299 2.59 -1.67 18.25
N VAL A 300 1.41 -2.23 18.53
CA VAL A 300 0.68 -3.05 17.55
C VAL A 300 0.21 -2.21 16.36
N PHE A 301 -0.26 -1.00 16.60
CA PHE A 301 -0.59 -0.01 15.55
C PHE A 301 0.63 0.27 14.65
N SER A 302 1.78 0.57 15.25
CA SER A 302 3.04 0.77 14.51
C SER A 302 3.49 -0.48 13.76
N GLY A 303 3.25 -1.66 14.33
CA GLY A 303 3.50 -2.95 13.68
C GLY A 303 2.71 -3.13 12.39
N CYS A 304 1.42 -2.78 12.39
CA CYS A 304 0.59 -2.78 11.18
C CYS A 304 1.18 -1.86 10.10
N LEU A 305 1.66 -0.67 10.47
CA LEU A 305 2.27 0.28 9.53
C LEU A 305 3.55 -0.27 8.90
N ILE A 306 4.41 -0.93 9.70
CA ILE A 306 5.66 -1.53 9.20
C ILE A 306 5.38 -2.66 8.20
N ILE A 307 4.49 -3.59 8.56
CA ILE A 307 4.11 -4.72 7.69
C ILE A 307 3.58 -4.18 6.36
N SER A 308 2.67 -3.21 6.43
CA SER A 308 2.07 -2.57 5.27
C SER A 308 3.10 -1.84 4.39
N ALA A 309 4.02 -1.07 5.00
CA ALA A 309 5.06 -0.35 4.27
C ALA A 309 6.01 -1.30 3.52
N MET A 310 6.40 -2.42 4.11
CA MET A 310 7.29 -3.39 3.47
C MET A 310 6.62 -4.07 2.28
N SER A 311 5.37 -4.49 2.42
CA SER A 311 4.60 -5.11 1.33
C SER A 311 4.40 -4.16 0.15
N THR A 312 4.12 -2.89 0.44
CA THR A 312 3.96 -1.90 -0.62
C THR A 312 5.27 -1.61 -1.34
N LEU A 313 6.39 -1.51 -0.61
CA LEU A 313 7.70 -1.25 -1.22
C LEU A 313 8.09 -2.32 -2.23
N ASP A 314 7.96 -3.61 -1.89
CA ASP A 314 8.36 -4.69 -2.80
C ASP A 314 7.43 -4.78 -4.03
N SER A 315 6.15 -4.54 -3.84
CA SER A 315 5.17 -4.50 -4.91
C SER A 315 5.40 -3.31 -5.85
N THR A 316 5.72 -2.15 -5.32
CA THR A 316 6.08 -0.94 -6.10
C THR A 316 7.34 -1.17 -6.92
N LEU A 317 8.37 -1.80 -6.35
CA LEU A 317 9.60 -2.15 -7.08
C LEU A 317 9.32 -3.17 -8.19
N SER A 318 8.49 -4.18 -7.95
CA SER A 318 8.11 -5.17 -8.95
C SER A 318 7.35 -4.54 -10.12
N SER A 319 6.40 -3.64 -9.83
CA SER A 319 5.66 -2.91 -10.86
C SER A 319 6.53 -1.90 -11.60
N SER A 320 7.52 -1.26 -10.95
CA SER A 320 8.47 -0.38 -11.64
C SER A 320 9.33 -1.14 -12.67
N ALA A 321 9.79 -2.33 -12.29
CA ALA A 321 10.54 -3.18 -13.20
C ALA A 321 9.70 -3.61 -14.41
N LYS A 322 8.44 -4.00 -14.18
CA LYS A 322 7.50 -4.36 -15.24
C LYS A 322 7.19 -3.16 -16.14
N LEU A 323 6.90 -1.99 -15.57
CA LEU A 323 6.61 -0.77 -16.32
C LEU A 323 7.73 -0.45 -17.32
N VAL A 324 8.97 -0.35 -16.86
CA VAL A 324 10.09 0.13 -17.70
C VAL A 324 10.55 -0.94 -18.69
N ALA A 325 10.67 -2.21 -18.25
CA ALA A 325 11.23 -3.27 -19.10
C ALA A 325 10.18 -3.92 -20.01
N SER A 326 8.94 -4.11 -19.50
CA SER A 326 7.90 -4.83 -20.25
C SER A 326 6.95 -3.88 -20.97
N ASP A 327 6.38 -2.91 -20.24
CA ASP A 327 5.24 -2.16 -20.74
C ASP A 327 5.66 -0.95 -21.59
N MET A 328 6.74 -0.28 -21.22
CA MET A 328 7.33 0.81 -22.01
C MET A 328 8.23 0.30 -23.15
N GLY A 329 8.78 -0.90 -23.01
CA GLY A 329 9.72 -1.46 -23.99
C GLY A 329 11.03 -0.66 -24.15
N VAL A 330 11.36 0.20 -23.17
CA VAL A 330 12.59 1.03 -23.20
C VAL A 330 13.84 0.17 -23.04
N LEU A 331 13.74 -0.89 -22.27
CA LEU A 331 14.82 -1.82 -22.01
C LEU A 331 14.44 -3.22 -22.54
N ARG A 332 15.45 -3.99 -22.93
CA ARG A 332 15.25 -5.40 -23.26
C ARG A 332 14.73 -6.13 -22.04
N ILE A 333 13.68 -6.95 -22.21
CA ILE A 333 13.15 -7.80 -21.14
C ILE A 333 14.25 -8.76 -20.70
N SER A 334 14.72 -8.61 -19.47
CA SER A 334 15.70 -9.50 -18.83
C SER A 334 15.68 -9.29 -17.30
N LEU A 335 16.06 -10.34 -16.55
CA LEU A 335 16.16 -10.26 -15.10
C LEU A 335 17.14 -9.16 -14.64
N ARG A 336 18.26 -9.00 -15.38
CA ARG A 336 19.25 -7.97 -15.06
C ARG A 336 18.68 -6.56 -15.16
N ASN A 337 17.98 -6.27 -16.25
CA ASN A 337 17.36 -4.96 -16.47
C ASN A 337 16.24 -4.69 -15.46
N GLY A 338 15.41 -5.70 -15.16
CA GLY A 338 14.39 -5.57 -14.11
C GLY A 338 14.99 -5.22 -12.73
N ARG A 339 16.05 -5.91 -12.33
CA ARG A 339 16.80 -5.61 -11.09
C ARG A 339 17.40 -4.21 -11.08
N MET A 340 17.99 -3.80 -12.22
CA MET A 340 18.55 -2.45 -12.37
C MET A 340 17.46 -1.37 -12.20
N VAL A 341 16.28 -1.56 -12.79
CA VAL A 341 15.15 -0.63 -12.63
C VAL A 341 14.70 -0.55 -11.18
N MET A 342 14.57 -1.69 -10.48
CA MET A 342 14.23 -1.68 -9.06
C MET A 342 15.23 -0.86 -8.23
N ALA A 343 16.54 -1.04 -8.50
CA ALA A 343 17.58 -0.28 -7.81
C ALA A 343 17.49 1.23 -8.11
N VAL A 344 17.23 1.62 -9.35
CA VAL A 344 17.07 3.03 -9.74
C VAL A 344 15.85 3.66 -9.03
N PHE A 345 14.69 2.98 -9.02
CA PHE A 345 13.50 3.49 -8.35
C PHE A 345 13.69 3.61 -6.84
N MET A 346 14.36 2.63 -6.21
CA MET A 346 14.72 2.71 -4.79
C MET A 346 15.64 3.90 -4.51
N LEU A 347 16.67 4.10 -5.34
CA LEU A 347 17.60 5.23 -5.18
C LEU A 347 16.89 6.58 -5.35
N LEU A 348 16.00 6.72 -6.32
CA LEU A 348 15.20 7.94 -6.52
C LEU A 348 14.29 8.21 -5.32
N GLY A 349 13.62 7.16 -4.78
CA GLY A 349 12.82 7.29 -3.56
C GLY A 349 13.67 7.71 -2.35
N LEU A 350 14.85 7.12 -2.16
CA LEU A 350 15.79 7.49 -1.10
C LEU A 350 16.27 8.95 -1.24
N LEU A 351 16.59 9.38 -2.47
CA LEU A 351 16.96 10.77 -2.72
C LEU A 351 15.84 11.73 -2.29
N LEU A 352 14.58 11.43 -2.62
CA LEU A 352 13.45 12.24 -2.18
C LEU A 352 13.32 12.26 -0.66
N VAL A 353 13.53 11.14 0.05
CA VAL A 353 13.48 11.08 1.52
C VAL A 353 14.54 11.98 2.15
N PHE A 354 15.75 12.00 1.61
CA PHE A 354 16.85 12.76 2.21
C PHE A 354 16.90 14.22 1.75
N MET A 355 16.35 14.55 0.59
CA MET A 355 16.31 15.92 0.04
C MET A 355 14.98 16.63 0.31
N GLY A 356 13.89 15.89 0.54
CA GLY A 356 12.55 16.42 0.71
C GLY A 356 12.26 16.91 2.14
N ASN A 357 11.06 17.47 2.30
CA ASN A 357 10.52 17.82 3.62
C ASN A 357 10.23 16.52 4.39
N LYS A 358 10.65 16.47 5.66
CA LYS A 358 10.61 15.26 6.50
C LYS A 358 9.40 15.22 7.42
N ASP A 359 8.39 16.04 7.17
CA ASP A 359 7.18 16.07 7.99
C ASP A 359 6.25 14.90 7.65
N LEU A 360 5.58 14.37 8.67
CA LEU A 360 4.56 13.30 8.50
C LEU A 360 3.50 13.71 7.48
N PHE A 361 3.16 15.01 7.40
CA PHE A 361 2.24 15.58 6.42
C PHE A 361 2.72 15.38 4.98
N SER A 362 4.03 15.46 4.73
CA SER A 362 4.60 15.21 3.40
C SER A 362 4.51 13.75 2.96
N ALA A 363 4.40 12.81 3.91
CA ALA A 363 4.15 11.40 3.62
C ALA A 363 2.67 11.14 3.27
N VAL A 364 1.79 12.04 3.71
CA VAL A 364 0.32 11.91 3.62
C VAL A 364 -0.23 12.67 2.39
N ALA A 365 0.40 13.76 2.01
CA ALA A 365 0.03 14.57 0.84
C ALA A 365 0.49 13.92 -0.47
#